data_d0ec69a00d3e94619ef8492b4ca791e7
#
_entry.id   d0ec69a00d3e94619ef8492b4ca791e7
#
_cell.length_a   1.000
_cell.length_b   1.000
_cell.length_c   1.000
_cell.angle_alpha   90.00
_cell.angle_beta   90.00
_cell.angle_gamma   90.00
#
_symmetry.space_group_name_H-M   'P 1'
#
loop_
_entity.id
_entity.type
_entity.pdbx_description
1 polymer ?
#
loop_
_entity_poly.entity_id
_entity_poly.type
_entity_poly.pdbx_seq_one_letter_code
_entity_poly.pdbx_strand_id
1 'polypeptide(L)'
;MKTVKYLILLTLLAAFGNTKAQDIHFSQFFEAPLLRNPSLAGIFTGDVRVQGVYRDQWNSVTNAYRTGSFNAEYKMPIGGSDDFLTTGLQVLYDKAGTVGMTTTHFLPALNYHKSLSSYKTSYLSLGFIGGMVRKSIDVSKMTTNSQYNGGYNPGAPIGEPFNAPYFTTWDAGVGMSYNTVFGVDDVNSFFVGAAWHHLNRPKNSFYRNAGIELKPKYVFSTGVKYAINEYSSFTLQADHSMQGTFSETIGGVLYSFSLSDYAYDASYVLHAGAFLRWKDALIPVVKMDMQSLSIALSYDVNISQLKTASQGRGGYELSLAWIGFLDRENSARDKVICPRF
;
A
#
# COMPACT_ATOMS: atom_id res chain seq x y z
N MET A 1 -41.01 21.20 -26.02
CA MET A 1 -39.61 21.01 -26.49
C MET A 1 -38.60 21.90 -25.77
N LYS A 2 -38.88 23.15 -25.39
CA LYS A 2 -37.91 24.00 -24.67
C LYS A 2 -37.63 23.50 -23.24
N THR A 3 -38.61 23.04 -22.50
CA THR A 3 -38.50 22.51 -21.14
C THR A 3 -37.64 21.23 -21.05
N VAL A 4 -37.71 20.35 -22.05
CA VAL A 4 -36.90 19.12 -22.10
C VAL A 4 -35.41 19.45 -22.32
N LYS A 5 -35.09 20.48 -23.13
CA LYS A 5 -33.71 20.95 -23.33
C LYS A 5 -33.10 21.50 -22.03
N TYR A 6 -33.88 22.24 -21.23
CA TYR A 6 -33.40 22.74 -19.95
C TYR A 6 -33.22 21.62 -18.91
N LEU A 7 -34.09 20.60 -18.94
CA LEU A 7 -33.93 19.43 -18.06
C LEU A 7 -32.69 18.61 -18.41
N ILE A 8 -32.40 18.42 -19.71
CA ILE A 8 -31.19 17.75 -20.17
C ILE A 8 -29.92 18.58 -19.84
N LEU A 9 -29.99 19.89 -19.96
CA LEU A 9 -28.88 20.78 -19.58
C LEU A 9 -28.65 20.78 -18.07
N LEU A 10 -29.70 20.71 -17.26
CA LEU A 10 -29.61 20.63 -15.80
C LEU A 10 -29.07 19.27 -15.34
N THR A 11 -29.43 18.17 -16.00
CA THR A 11 -28.86 16.83 -15.75
C THR A 11 -27.43 16.72 -16.20
N LEU A 12 -27.01 17.35 -17.28
CA LEU A 12 -25.60 17.44 -17.71
C LEU A 12 -24.77 18.29 -16.75
N LEU A 13 -25.29 19.36 -16.19
CA LEU A 13 -24.61 20.17 -15.16
C LEU A 13 -24.48 19.45 -13.80
N ALA A 14 -25.42 18.57 -13.47
CA ALA A 14 -25.36 17.74 -12.26
C ALA A 14 -24.36 16.57 -12.39
N ALA A 15 -23.89 16.24 -13.59
CA ALA A 15 -22.94 15.19 -13.87
C ALA A 15 -21.46 15.60 -13.70
N PHE A 16 -21.17 16.84 -13.26
CA PHE A 16 -19.84 17.19 -12.77
C PHE A 16 -19.61 16.50 -11.41
N GLY A 17 -19.51 15.17 -11.44
CA GLY A 17 -19.04 14.39 -10.32
C GLY A 17 -17.64 14.85 -9.96
N ASN A 18 -17.43 15.22 -8.70
CA ASN A 18 -16.10 15.47 -8.15
C ASN A 18 -15.20 14.28 -8.49
N THR A 19 -14.27 14.46 -9.43
CA THR A 19 -13.23 13.49 -9.72
C THR A 19 -12.38 13.36 -8.48
N LYS A 20 -12.55 12.26 -7.74
CA LYS A 20 -11.79 11.96 -6.54
C LYS A 20 -10.49 11.29 -7.00
N ALA A 21 -9.37 11.99 -6.89
CA ALA A 21 -8.05 11.41 -7.13
C ALA A 21 -7.62 10.68 -5.86
N GLN A 22 -7.37 9.40 -5.99
CA GLN A 22 -6.89 8.50 -4.95
C GLN A 22 -5.40 8.28 -5.13
N ASP A 23 -4.68 8.16 -4.00
CA ASP A 23 -3.29 7.75 -4.00
C ASP A 23 -3.12 6.26 -4.29
N ILE A 24 -1.92 5.86 -4.70
CA ILE A 24 -1.61 4.46 -5.03
C ILE A 24 -1.79 3.59 -3.78
N HIS A 25 -2.49 2.47 -3.93
CA HIS A 25 -2.72 1.50 -2.87
C HIS A 25 -2.66 0.06 -3.41
N PHE A 26 -2.43 -0.90 -2.53
CA PHE A 26 -2.48 -2.33 -2.81
C PHE A 26 -3.62 -2.99 -2.04
N SER A 27 -4.21 -4.02 -2.63
CA SER A 27 -5.19 -4.89 -1.96
C SER A 27 -4.50 -5.75 -0.89
N GLN A 28 -3.25 -6.17 -1.16
CA GLN A 28 -2.35 -6.76 -0.18
C GLN A 28 -1.61 -5.66 0.62
N PHE A 29 -2.36 -4.76 1.26
CA PHE A 29 -1.81 -3.63 2.01
C PHE A 29 -0.83 -4.07 3.13
N PHE A 30 -1.01 -5.28 3.66
CA PHE A 30 -0.15 -5.89 4.66
C PHE A 30 1.23 -6.30 4.10
N GLU A 31 1.37 -6.45 2.77
CA GLU A 31 2.64 -6.75 2.10
C GLU A 31 3.38 -5.48 1.62
N ALA A 32 2.86 -4.28 1.93
CA ALA A 32 3.48 -3.00 1.60
C ALA A 32 3.55 -2.08 2.84
N PRO A 33 4.26 -2.47 3.90
CA PRO A 33 4.20 -1.80 5.20
C PRO A 33 4.63 -0.34 5.17
N LEU A 34 5.69 0.02 4.42
CA LEU A 34 6.17 1.39 4.32
C LEU A 34 5.18 2.32 3.61
N LEU A 35 4.42 1.81 2.63
CA LEU A 35 3.36 2.55 1.95
C LEU A 35 2.15 2.77 2.87
N ARG A 36 1.91 1.82 3.76
CA ARG A 36 0.83 1.83 4.74
C ARG A 36 1.12 2.80 5.88
N ASN A 37 2.28 2.62 6.53
CA ASN A 37 2.70 3.42 7.68
C ASN A 37 4.23 3.26 7.88
N PRO A 38 5.02 4.34 7.84
CA PRO A 38 6.47 4.27 8.00
C PRO A 38 6.91 3.64 9.33
N SER A 39 6.10 3.74 10.40
CA SER A 39 6.41 3.14 11.70
C SER A 39 6.30 1.61 11.73
N LEU A 40 5.79 0.98 10.66
CA LEU A 40 5.77 -0.48 10.50
C LEU A 40 7.07 -1.02 9.89
N ALA A 41 8.01 -0.15 9.47
CA ALA A 41 9.36 -0.58 9.13
C ALA A 41 9.99 -1.30 10.31
N GLY A 42 10.56 -2.49 10.08
CA GLY A 42 11.19 -3.30 11.12
C GLY A 42 10.24 -4.16 11.97
N ILE A 43 8.92 -4.06 11.77
CA ILE A 43 7.95 -4.92 12.47
C ILE A 43 7.87 -6.27 11.75
N PHE A 44 8.89 -7.08 11.95
CA PHE A 44 9.00 -8.47 11.46
C PHE A 44 10.04 -9.22 12.28
N THR A 45 9.99 -10.55 12.30
CA THR A 45 11.00 -11.39 12.95
C THR A 45 12.14 -11.64 11.98
N GLY A 46 13.29 -11.03 12.22
CA GLY A 46 14.50 -11.07 11.37
C GLY A 46 15.27 -9.77 11.44
N ASP A 47 16.43 -9.70 10.78
CA ASP A 47 17.30 -8.52 10.73
C ASP A 47 17.10 -7.73 9.42
N VAL A 48 16.86 -8.43 8.32
CA VAL A 48 16.68 -7.86 6.98
C VAL A 48 15.37 -8.36 6.40
N ARG A 49 14.59 -7.48 5.79
CA ARG A 49 13.44 -7.84 4.97
C ARG A 49 13.56 -7.18 3.60
N VAL A 50 13.37 -7.98 2.56
CA VAL A 50 13.22 -7.49 1.17
C VAL A 50 11.88 -7.96 0.66
N GLN A 51 11.09 -7.07 0.09
CA GLN A 51 9.71 -7.35 -0.27
C GLN A 51 9.33 -6.64 -1.56
N GLY A 52 8.64 -7.36 -2.44
CA GLY A 52 8.10 -6.83 -3.68
C GLY A 52 6.61 -7.13 -3.81
N VAL A 53 5.83 -6.18 -4.32
CA VAL A 53 4.42 -6.35 -4.66
C VAL A 53 4.21 -5.87 -6.08
N TYR A 54 3.52 -6.66 -6.89
CA TYR A 54 3.12 -6.31 -8.24
C TYR A 54 1.60 -6.41 -8.38
N ARG A 55 0.98 -5.39 -8.96
CA ARG A 55 -0.45 -5.30 -9.25
C ARG A 55 -0.70 -5.02 -10.72
N ASP A 56 -1.62 -5.76 -11.33
CA ASP A 56 -2.18 -5.49 -12.66
C ASP A 56 -3.69 -5.36 -12.53
N GLN A 57 -4.23 -4.18 -12.85
CA GLN A 57 -5.62 -3.83 -12.63
C GLN A 57 -6.28 -3.35 -13.93
N TRP A 58 -7.56 -3.73 -14.11
CA TRP A 58 -8.44 -3.30 -15.21
C TRP A 58 -7.98 -3.67 -16.63
N ASN A 59 -7.14 -4.67 -16.77
CA ASN A 59 -6.70 -5.18 -18.07
C ASN A 59 -7.88 -5.63 -18.97
N SER A 60 -9.04 -5.93 -18.40
CA SER A 60 -10.24 -6.33 -19.12
C SER A 60 -11.08 -5.16 -19.65
N VAL A 61 -10.82 -3.93 -19.21
CA VAL A 61 -11.66 -2.75 -19.51
C VAL A 61 -10.90 -1.69 -20.29
N THR A 62 -9.61 -1.52 -20.02
CA THR A 62 -8.77 -0.46 -20.60
C THR A 62 -7.31 -0.90 -20.63
N ASN A 63 -6.39 0.01 -21.01
CA ASN A 63 -4.96 -0.23 -20.79
C ASN A 63 -4.69 -0.46 -19.31
N ALA A 64 -4.13 -1.63 -18.98
CA ALA A 64 -3.90 -2.05 -17.61
C ALA A 64 -3.16 -1.00 -16.79
N TYR A 65 -3.63 -0.80 -15.56
CA TYR A 65 -2.88 -0.06 -14.55
C TYR A 65 -1.91 -1.04 -13.90
N ARG A 66 -0.62 -0.73 -13.95
CA ARG A 66 0.44 -1.60 -13.43
C ARG A 66 1.21 -0.88 -12.37
N THR A 67 1.23 -1.47 -11.19
CA THR A 67 1.93 -0.91 -10.03
C THR A 67 2.90 -1.94 -9.50
N GLY A 68 4.14 -1.53 -9.28
CA GLY A 68 5.16 -2.32 -8.59
C GLY A 68 5.69 -1.57 -7.38
N SER A 69 5.85 -2.24 -6.26
CA SER A 69 6.51 -1.73 -5.06
C SER A 69 7.65 -2.65 -4.66
N PHE A 70 8.76 -2.06 -4.27
CA PHE A 70 9.90 -2.75 -3.71
C PHE A 70 10.27 -2.08 -2.39
N ASN A 71 10.39 -2.87 -1.34
CA ASN A 71 10.80 -2.42 -0.01
C ASN A 71 12.03 -3.22 0.44
N ALA A 72 13.00 -2.54 1.04
CA ALA A 72 14.11 -3.14 1.73
C ALA A 72 14.25 -2.51 3.11
N GLU A 73 14.45 -3.31 4.14
CA GLU A 73 14.50 -2.87 5.54
C GLU A 73 15.61 -3.59 6.27
N TYR A 74 16.30 -2.85 7.12
CA TYR A 74 17.40 -3.35 7.93
C TYR A 74 17.25 -2.86 9.37
N LYS A 75 17.23 -3.81 10.33
CA LYS A 75 17.16 -3.53 11.76
C LYS A 75 18.55 -3.42 12.36
N MET A 76 18.73 -2.46 13.24
CA MET A 76 19.95 -2.21 14.01
C MET A 76 19.58 -2.11 15.48
N PRO A 77 20.00 -3.06 16.35
CA PRO A 77 19.88 -2.93 17.79
C PRO A 77 20.64 -1.68 18.29
N ILE A 78 20.09 -0.99 19.28
CA ILE A 78 20.69 0.21 19.86
C ILE A 78 21.04 -0.04 21.33
N GLY A 79 22.32 0.09 21.65
CA GLY A 79 22.82 -0.02 23.02
C GLY A 79 22.58 -1.39 23.65
N GLY A 80 22.40 -1.42 24.99
CA GLY A 80 22.13 -2.62 25.78
C GLY A 80 20.65 -2.83 26.08
N SER A 81 19.75 -2.05 25.48
CA SER A 81 18.30 -2.19 25.63
C SER A 81 17.71 -2.98 24.46
N ASP A 82 16.46 -3.40 24.58
CA ASP A 82 15.72 -4.05 23.49
C ASP A 82 15.21 -3.03 22.44
N ASP A 83 15.70 -1.79 22.49
CA ASP A 83 15.39 -0.77 21.50
C ASP A 83 16.12 -1.07 20.20
N PHE A 84 15.51 -0.72 19.07
CA PHE A 84 16.15 -0.84 17.77
C PHE A 84 15.78 0.29 16.81
N LEU A 85 16.67 0.54 15.86
CA LEU A 85 16.46 1.44 14.74
C LEU A 85 16.27 0.61 13.49
N THR A 86 15.36 1.01 12.62
CA THR A 86 15.21 0.40 11.30
C THR A 86 15.44 1.45 10.23
N THR A 87 16.36 1.16 9.32
CA THR A 87 16.45 1.89 8.05
C THR A 87 15.67 1.14 7.00
N GLY A 88 14.97 1.88 6.15
CA GLY A 88 14.19 1.32 5.07
C GLY A 88 14.34 2.10 3.77
N LEU A 89 14.00 1.46 2.67
CA LEU A 89 13.89 2.07 1.36
C LEU A 89 12.61 1.58 0.71
N GLN A 90 11.76 2.48 0.25
CA GLN A 90 10.64 2.19 -0.62
C GLN A 90 10.89 2.72 -2.02
N VAL A 91 10.79 1.85 -3.01
CA VAL A 91 10.74 2.22 -4.44
C VAL A 91 9.39 1.78 -4.96
N LEU A 92 8.66 2.69 -5.58
CA LEU A 92 7.37 2.41 -6.18
C LEU A 92 7.36 2.91 -7.62
N TYR A 93 6.83 2.10 -8.52
CA TYR A 93 6.60 2.45 -9.92
C TYR A 93 5.14 2.15 -10.26
N ASP A 94 4.44 3.15 -10.75
CA ASP A 94 3.06 3.05 -11.21
C ASP A 94 2.94 3.57 -12.65
N LYS A 95 2.20 2.84 -13.48
CA LYS A 95 1.90 3.24 -14.85
C LYS A 95 0.40 3.11 -15.11
N ALA A 96 -0.24 4.23 -15.43
CA ALA A 96 -1.67 4.33 -15.55
C ALA A 96 -2.14 4.92 -16.88
N GLY A 97 -3.22 4.34 -17.42
CA GLY A 97 -4.00 4.89 -18.52
C GLY A 97 -3.31 4.89 -19.90
N THR A 98 -4.05 5.40 -20.90
CA THR A 98 -3.65 5.43 -22.30
C THR A 98 -2.46 6.33 -22.57
N VAL A 99 -2.36 7.45 -21.86
CA VAL A 99 -1.23 8.39 -21.95
C VAL A 99 0.03 7.89 -21.23
N GLY A 100 -0.02 6.68 -20.63
CA GLY A 100 1.10 6.09 -19.95
C GLY A 100 1.65 6.99 -18.85
N MET A 101 0.75 7.61 -18.04
CA MET A 101 1.18 8.39 -16.87
C MET A 101 1.96 7.49 -15.94
N THR A 102 3.21 7.85 -15.66
CA THR A 102 4.06 7.11 -14.73
C THR A 102 4.31 7.92 -13.47
N THR A 103 4.30 7.23 -12.34
CA THR A 103 4.70 7.79 -11.04
C THR A 103 5.79 6.90 -10.46
N THR A 104 6.93 7.48 -10.11
CA THR A 104 8.06 6.77 -9.50
C THR A 104 8.37 7.41 -8.16
N HIS A 105 8.40 6.61 -7.10
CA HIS A 105 8.81 7.03 -5.76
C HIS A 105 10.17 6.42 -5.42
N PHE A 106 11.02 7.21 -4.77
CA PHE A 106 12.25 6.76 -4.13
C PHE A 106 12.29 7.39 -2.74
N LEU A 107 11.87 6.61 -1.75
CA LEU A 107 11.58 7.09 -0.40
C LEU A 107 12.37 6.29 0.64
N PRO A 108 13.56 6.75 1.07
CA PRO A 108 14.21 6.28 2.29
C PRO A 108 13.31 6.49 3.51
N ALA A 109 13.41 5.56 4.47
CA ALA A 109 12.67 5.56 5.72
C ALA A 109 13.61 5.32 6.91
N LEU A 110 13.24 5.87 8.04
CA LEU A 110 13.91 5.67 9.32
C LEU A 110 12.85 5.49 10.40
N ASN A 111 12.96 4.43 11.19
CA ASN A 111 12.02 4.12 12.25
C ASN A 111 12.75 3.77 13.55
N TYR A 112 12.37 4.40 14.64
CA TYR A 112 12.85 4.09 15.99
C TYR A 112 11.79 3.32 16.76
N HIS A 113 12.22 2.21 17.39
CA HIS A 113 11.37 1.33 18.17
C HIS A 113 11.81 1.36 19.62
N LYS A 114 10.96 1.93 20.47
CA LYS A 114 11.15 1.94 21.90
C LYS A 114 10.51 0.70 22.51
N SER A 115 11.31 -0.16 23.15
CA SER A 115 10.81 -1.23 23.98
C SER A 115 10.13 -0.66 25.23
N LEU A 116 8.90 -1.09 25.50
CA LEU A 116 8.11 -0.66 26.66
C LEU A 116 8.10 -1.71 27.78
N SER A 117 8.65 -2.89 27.53
CA SER A 117 8.67 -3.98 28.50
C SER A 117 9.93 -4.83 28.33
N SER A 118 10.53 -5.21 29.43
CA SER A 118 11.66 -6.17 29.48
C SER A 118 11.19 -7.63 29.51
N TYR A 119 9.89 -7.88 29.73
CA TYR A 119 9.37 -9.24 29.96
C TYR A 119 8.59 -9.77 28.77
N LYS A 120 8.11 -8.88 27.88
CA LYS A 120 7.34 -9.25 26.70
C LYS A 120 7.62 -8.29 25.55
N THR A 121 7.46 -8.76 24.33
CA THR A 121 7.54 -7.94 23.13
C THR A 121 6.45 -6.87 23.13
N SER A 122 6.85 -5.61 23.35
CA SER A 122 5.95 -4.45 23.38
C SER A 122 6.73 -3.23 22.92
N TYR A 123 6.34 -2.65 21.76
CA TYR A 123 7.07 -1.56 21.13
C TYR A 123 6.15 -0.39 20.80
N LEU A 124 6.63 0.81 21.14
CA LEU A 124 6.14 2.06 20.56
C LEU A 124 7.13 2.48 19.46
N SER A 125 6.63 2.67 18.25
CA SER A 125 7.45 2.94 17.07
C SER A 125 7.11 4.29 16.49
N LEU A 126 8.13 5.07 16.10
CA LEU A 126 8.00 6.35 15.42
C LEU A 126 8.84 6.33 14.15
N GLY A 127 8.18 6.38 12.99
CA GLY A 127 8.79 6.25 11.68
C GLY A 127 8.65 7.52 10.85
N PHE A 128 9.69 7.80 10.07
CA PHE A 128 9.75 8.87 9.08
C PHE A 128 10.07 8.26 7.72
N ILE A 129 9.45 8.80 6.68
CA ILE A 129 9.73 8.45 5.29
C ILE A 129 9.78 9.75 4.48
N GLY A 130 10.71 9.84 3.53
CA GLY A 130 10.75 11.03 2.69
C GLY A 130 11.77 10.90 1.57
N GLY A 131 11.48 11.52 0.43
CA GLY A 131 12.36 11.43 -0.73
C GLY A 131 11.72 12.02 -1.98
N MET A 132 12.13 11.53 -3.12
CA MET A 132 11.73 12.06 -4.42
C MET A 132 10.56 11.28 -5.02
N VAL A 133 9.61 12.04 -5.59
CA VAL A 133 8.52 11.53 -6.41
C VAL A 133 8.61 12.18 -7.78
N ARG A 134 8.72 11.37 -8.83
CA ARG A 134 8.71 11.82 -10.22
C ARG A 134 7.43 11.36 -10.89
N LYS A 135 6.73 12.29 -11.55
CA LYS A 135 5.61 11.99 -12.43
C LYS A 135 5.94 12.38 -13.84
N SER A 136 5.54 11.55 -14.81
CA SER A 136 5.72 11.82 -16.24
C SER A 136 4.52 11.33 -17.04
N ILE A 137 4.31 11.91 -18.21
CA ILE A 137 3.30 11.54 -19.21
C ILE A 137 3.94 11.39 -20.57
N ASP A 138 3.40 10.49 -21.39
CA ASP A 138 3.78 10.36 -22.78
C ASP A 138 2.87 11.23 -23.66
N VAL A 139 3.34 12.44 -23.96
CA VAL A 139 2.59 13.43 -24.73
C VAL A 139 2.24 12.91 -26.13
N SER A 140 3.05 12.00 -26.72
CA SER A 140 2.80 11.43 -28.04
C SER A 140 1.55 10.53 -28.10
N LYS A 141 1.12 10.03 -26.94
CA LYS A 141 -0.10 9.19 -26.79
C LYS A 141 -1.33 9.99 -26.37
N MET A 142 -1.18 11.29 -26.22
CA MET A 142 -2.25 12.15 -25.80
C MET A 142 -3.18 12.48 -26.96
N THR A 143 -4.48 12.41 -26.71
CA THR A 143 -5.52 12.85 -27.64
C THR A 143 -6.38 13.93 -26.96
N THR A 144 -6.62 15.03 -27.66
CA THR A 144 -7.36 16.19 -27.15
C THR A 144 -8.48 16.59 -28.11
N ASN A 145 -9.43 17.39 -27.61
CA ASN A 145 -10.53 17.89 -28.44
C ASN A 145 -10.07 18.76 -29.61
N SER A 146 -8.90 19.41 -29.51
CA SER A 146 -8.32 20.20 -30.61
C SER A 146 -7.96 19.38 -31.83
N GLN A 147 -7.78 18.05 -31.66
CA GLN A 147 -7.54 17.10 -32.77
C GLN A 147 -8.83 16.56 -33.38
N TYR A 148 -10.00 17.00 -32.94
CA TYR A 148 -11.31 16.59 -33.43
C TYR A 148 -11.98 17.74 -34.16
N ASN A 149 -12.06 17.62 -35.48
CA ASN A 149 -12.80 18.57 -36.33
C ASN A 149 -13.59 17.78 -37.39
N GLY A 150 -14.80 17.33 -37.00
CA GLY A 150 -15.62 16.43 -37.81
C GLY A 150 -15.10 14.99 -37.91
N GLY A 151 -13.92 14.70 -37.36
CA GLY A 151 -13.23 13.43 -37.30
C GLY A 151 -11.91 13.56 -36.57
N TYR A 152 -11.34 12.44 -36.11
CA TYR A 152 -10.05 12.43 -35.42
C TYR A 152 -8.91 12.64 -36.44
N ASN A 153 -8.10 13.67 -36.21
CA ASN A 153 -6.88 13.95 -37.01
C ASN A 153 -5.64 13.83 -36.10
N PRO A 154 -4.89 12.71 -36.17
CA PRO A 154 -3.69 12.51 -35.36
C PRO A 154 -2.54 13.47 -35.69
N GLY A 155 -2.54 14.10 -36.84
CA GLY A 155 -1.56 15.11 -37.24
C GLY A 155 -1.85 16.53 -36.78
N ALA A 156 -3.04 16.76 -36.18
CA ALA A 156 -3.37 18.08 -35.63
C ALA A 156 -2.67 18.30 -34.28
N PRO A 157 -2.25 19.55 -33.98
CA PRO A 157 -1.67 19.88 -32.67
C PRO A 157 -2.61 19.54 -31.53
N ILE A 158 -2.07 19.01 -30.44
CA ILE A 158 -2.83 18.68 -29.23
C ILE A 158 -3.46 19.91 -28.56
N GLY A 159 -2.99 21.13 -28.88
CA GLY A 159 -3.55 22.40 -28.40
C GLY A 159 -3.30 22.68 -26.92
N GLU A 160 -2.62 21.78 -26.20
CA GLU A 160 -2.34 21.91 -24.76
C GLU A 160 -0.87 22.27 -24.55
N PRO A 161 -0.57 23.42 -23.95
CA PRO A 161 0.80 23.88 -23.72
C PRO A 161 1.42 23.21 -22.50
N PHE A 162 1.93 21.97 -22.64
CA PHE A 162 2.71 21.34 -21.58
C PHE A 162 4.08 22.00 -21.47
N ASN A 163 4.38 22.60 -20.31
CA ASN A 163 5.69 23.16 -20.03
C ASN A 163 6.78 22.09 -19.92
N ALA A 164 6.42 20.90 -19.43
CA ALA A 164 7.29 19.74 -19.38
C ALA A 164 6.45 18.45 -19.29
N PRO A 165 6.89 17.34 -19.98
CA PRO A 165 6.21 16.05 -19.87
C PRO A 165 6.46 15.35 -18.52
N TYR A 166 7.20 15.95 -17.62
CA TYR A 166 7.49 15.42 -16.27
C TYR A 166 7.71 16.53 -15.26
N PHE A 167 7.54 16.18 -13.99
CA PHE A 167 8.00 16.97 -12.86
C PHE A 167 8.50 16.06 -11.74
N THR A 168 9.35 16.61 -10.88
CA THR A 168 9.87 15.94 -9.69
C THR A 168 9.56 16.80 -8.48
N THR A 169 9.14 16.18 -7.41
CA THR A 169 8.82 16.82 -6.15
C THR A 169 9.37 16.01 -4.98
N TRP A 170 9.54 16.64 -3.83
CA TRP A 170 9.85 15.99 -2.57
C TRP A 170 8.57 15.66 -1.84
N ASP A 171 8.54 14.49 -1.25
CA ASP A 171 7.43 14.02 -0.44
C ASP A 171 7.95 13.54 0.91
N ALA A 172 7.14 13.71 1.96
CA ALA A 172 7.48 13.32 3.31
C ALA A 172 6.26 12.78 4.04
N GLY A 173 6.50 11.82 4.93
CA GLY A 173 5.48 11.23 5.80
C GLY A 173 6.04 10.86 7.16
N VAL A 174 5.16 10.72 8.13
CA VAL A 174 5.45 10.30 9.49
C VAL A 174 4.40 9.28 9.93
N GLY A 175 4.80 8.36 10.79
CA GLY A 175 3.88 7.39 11.37
C GLY A 175 4.25 7.00 12.77
N MET A 176 3.26 6.57 13.52
CA MET A 176 3.41 6.01 14.86
C MET A 176 2.64 4.72 14.95
N SER A 177 3.17 3.73 15.67
CA SER A 177 2.47 2.48 15.94
C SER A 177 2.84 1.92 17.29
N TYR A 178 1.88 1.23 17.88
CA TYR A 178 2.06 0.40 19.06
C TYR A 178 1.86 -1.06 18.68
N ASN A 179 2.83 -1.90 19.01
CA ASN A 179 2.82 -3.32 18.70
C ASN A 179 3.11 -4.09 19.99
N THR A 180 2.33 -5.12 20.30
CA THR A 180 2.53 -5.92 21.49
C THR A 180 2.07 -7.36 21.29
N VAL A 181 2.65 -8.26 22.08
CA VAL A 181 2.19 -9.63 22.24
C VAL A 181 1.39 -9.78 23.51
N PHE A 182 0.48 -10.76 23.56
CA PHE A 182 -0.35 -11.03 24.73
C PHE A 182 -0.77 -12.50 24.79
N GLY A 183 -1.32 -12.90 25.96
CA GLY A 183 -1.76 -14.27 26.21
C GLY A 183 -0.67 -15.11 26.87
N VAL A 184 -0.93 -16.42 26.99
CA VAL A 184 0.05 -17.39 27.48
C VAL A 184 1.08 -17.60 26.38
N ASP A 185 2.35 -17.64 26.75
CA ASP A 185 3.50 -17.84 25.86
C ASP A 185 3.63 -16.82 24.71
N ASP A 186 3.00 -15.63 24.86
CA ASP A 186 3.09 -14.50 23.90
C ASP A 186 2.75 -14.87 22.44
N VAL A 187 1.88 -15.86 22.24
CA VAL A 187 1.51 -16.38 20.92
C VAL A 187 0.56 -15.49 20.14
N ASN A 188 -0.14 -14.61 20.83
CA ASN A 188 -1.06 -13.64 20.24
C ASN A 188 -0.37 -12.29 20.07
N SER A 189 -0.81 -11.51 19.12
CA SER A 189 -0.26 -10.18 18.89
C SER A 189 -1.34 -9.18 18.47
N PHE A 190 -1.06 -7.92 18.79
CA PHE A 190 -1.93 -6.80 18.44
C PHE A 190 -1.09 -5.62 18.00
N PHE A 191 -1.57 -4.88 17.01
CA PHE A 191 -1.01 -3.59 16.68
C PHE A 191 -2.09 -2.56 16.37
N VAL A 192 -1.76 -1.30 16.60
CA VAL A 192 -2.50 -0.12 16.17
C VAL A 192 -1.52 0.93 15.72
N GLY A 193 -1.85 1.66 14.68
CA GLY A 193 -0.98 2.71 14.15
C GLY A 193 -1.73 3.81 13.43
N ALA A 194 -1.06 4.94 13.31
CA ALA A 194 -1.50 6.08 12.53
C ALA A 194 -0.35 6.63 11.69
N ALA A 195 -0.63 7.05 10.47
CA ALA A 195 0.34 7.67 9.58
C ALA A 195 -0.22 8.92 8.92
N TRP A 196 0.67 9.85 8.63
CA TRP A 196 0.40 11.07 7.90
C TRP A 196 1.39 11.16 6.74
N HIS A 197 0.92 10.93 5.52
CA HIS A 197 1.66 11.07 4.28
C HIS A 197 1.40 12.44 3.63
N HIS A 198 2.29 12.85 2.74
CA HIS A 198 2.26 14.15 2.06
C HIS A 198 2.24 15.33 3.04
N LEU A 199 3.05 15.21 4.09
CA LEU A 199 3.15 16.18 5.18
C LEU A 199 3.50 17.57 4.67
N ASN A 200 4.37 17.66 3.67
CA ASN A 200 4.84 18.87 3.04
C ASN A 200 3.96 19.37 1.89
N ARG A 201 2.79 18.69 1.61
CA ARG A 201 1.86 19.03 0.53
C ARG A 201 2.57 19.27 -0.80
N PRO A 202 3.24 18.26 -1.35
CA PRO A 202 4.05 18.44 -2.55
C PRO A 202 3.23 18.96 -3.72
N LYS A 203 3.85 19.81 -4.56
CA LYS A 203 3.23 20.33 -5.76
C LYS A 203 2.96 19.18 -6.75
N ASN A 204 1.76 19.17 -7.35
CA ASN A 204 1.30 18.08 -8.20
C ASN A 204 0.71 18.61 -9.52
N SER A 205 1.55 19.25 -10.34
CA SER A 205 1.10 19.89 -11.58
C SER A 205 2.14 19.83 -12.68
N PHE A 206 1.73 19.32 -13.87
CA PHE A 206 2.55 19.36 -15.10
C PHE A 206 2.68 20.77 -15.66
N TYR A 207 1.76 21.67 -15.32
CA TYR A 207 1.82 23.10 -15.71
C TYR A 207 2.64 23.96 -14.75
N ARG A 208 3.30 23.34 -13.74
CA ARG A 208 4.06 24.03 -12.68
C ARG A 208 3.19 25.03 -11.88
N ASN A 209 1.89 24.80 -11.83
CA ASN A 209 0.99 25.61 -11.02
C ASN A 209 1.23 25.35 -9.53
N ALA A 210 1.69 26.37 -8.81
CA ALA A 210 2.01 26.28 -7.40
C ALA A 210 0.79 26.06 -6.49
N GLY A 211 -0.42 26.40 -6.95
CA GLY A 211 -1.66 26.21 -6.20
C GLY A 211 -2.22 24.79 -6.25
N ILE A 212 -1.66 23.90 -7.09
CA ILE A 212 -2.09 22.51 -7.18
C ILE A 212 -1.15 21.64 -6.34
N GLU A 213 -1.62 21.28 -5.15
CA GLU A 213 -0.89 20.47 -4.17
C GLU A 213 -1.54 19.10 -3.99
N LEU A 214 -0.72 18.11 -3.68
CA LEU A 214 -1.20 16.80 -3.23
C LEU A 214 -1.75 16.94 -1.81
N LYS A 215 -2.98 16.51 -1.60
CA LYS A 215 -3.63 16.59 -0.28
C LYS A 215 -2.96 15.62 0.69
N PRO A 216 -2.83 16.00 1.97
CA PRO A 216 -2.40 15.08 3.02
C PRO A 216 -3.26 13.82 3.05
N LYS A 217 -2.61 12.66 3.30
CA LYS A 217 -3.27 11.37 3.48
C LYS A 217 -3.03 10.89 4.90
N TYR A 218 -4.10 10.54 5.59
CA TYR A 218 -4.09 9.94 6.91
C TYR A 218 -4.45 8.47 6.79
N VAL A 219 -3.70 7.60 7.46
CA VAL A 219 -3.96 6.16 7.48
C VAL A 219 -4.02 5.70 8.93
N PHE A 220 -5.10 5.02 9.30
CA PHE A 220 -5.28 4.37 10.59
C PHE A 220 -5.30 2.87 10.36
N SER A 221 -4.43 2.16 11.06
CA SER A 221 -4.20 0.73 10.86
C SER A 221 -4.37 -0.01 12.16
N THR A 222 -4.94 -1.20 12.11
CA THR A 222 -5.01 -2.12 13.24
C THR A 222 -4.96 -3.56 12.80
N GLY A 223 -4.51 -4.45 13.69
CA GLY A 223 -4.56 -5.88 13.46
C GLY A 223 -4.37 -6.67 14.74
N VAL A 224 -4.95 -7.86 14.74
CA VAL A 224 -4.86 -8.85 15.82
C VAL A 224 -4.57 -10.21 15.20
N LYS A 225 -3.54 -10.88 15.71
CA LYS A 225 -3.31 -12.30 15.47
C LYS A 225 -3.69 -13.06 16.72
N TYR A 226 -4.55 -14.05 16.56
CA TYR A 226 -5.03 -14.91 17.64
C TYR A 226 -4.79 -16.38 17.32
N ALA A 227 -3.97 -17.05 18.13
CA ALA A 227 -3.71 -18.48 18.04
C ALA A 227 -4.93 -19.25 18.58
N ILE A 228 -5.45 -20.17 17.79
CA ILE A 228 -6.54 -21.08 18.16
C ILE A 228 -5.95 -22.29 18.85
N ASN A 229 -4.85 -22.78 18.33
CA ASN A 229 -4.03 -23.88 18.84
C ASN A 229 -2.58 -23.72 18.31
N GLU A 230 -1.74 -24.70 18.60
CA GLU A 230 -0.32 -24.72 18.27
C GLU A 230 -0.03 -24.67 16.76
N TYR A 231 -0.99 -25.05 15.91
CA TYR A 231 -0.84 -25.14 14.45
C TYR A 231 -1.65 -24.08 13.70
N SER A 232 -2.60 -23.43 14.34
CA SER A 232 -3.51 -22.54 13.62
C SER A 232 -3.80 -21.23 14.33
N SER A 233 -3.97 -20.17 13.54
CA SER A 233 -4.30 -18.85 14.03
C SER A 233 -5.21 -18.10 13.04
N PHE A 234 -5.94 -17.11 13.56
CA PHE A 234 -6.58 -16.08 12.76
C PHE A 234 -5.82 -14.77 12.87
N THR A 235 -5.68 -14.09 11.74
CA THR A 235 -5.17 -12.71 11.68
C THR A 235 -6.25 -11.81 11.09
N LEU A 236 -6.76 -10.88 11.90
CA LEU A 236 -7.67 -9.83 11.47
C LEU A 236 -6.88 -8.56 11.26
N GLN A 237 -7.12 -7.86 10.15
CA GLN A 237 -6.49 -6.57 9.88
C GLN A 237 -7.49 -5.61 9.26
N ALA A 238 -7.32 -4.33 9.55
CA ALA A 238 -8.10 -3.26 8.94
C ALA A 238 -7.27 -1.98 8.81
N ASP A 239 -7.49 -1.27 7.70
CA ASP A 239 -6.98 0.07 7.45
C ASP A 239 -8.13 1.00 7.07
N HIS A 240 -8.05 2.22 7.56
CA HIS A 240 -8.89 3.33 7.13
C HIS A 240 -8.01 4.47 6.67
N SER A 241 -8.15 4.88 5.41
CA SER A 241 -7.38 5.99 4.84
C SER A 241 -8.29 7.14 4.41
N MET A 242 -7.80 8.37 4.59
CA MET A 242 -8.50 9.60 4.20
C MET A 242 -7.53 10.52 3.46
N GLN A 243 -7.95 11.02 2.28
CA GLN A 243 -7.18 11.98 1.50
C GLN A 243 -8.11 12.97 0.80
N GLY A 244 -8.11 14.21 1.24
CA GLY A 244 -9.04 15.22 0.74
C GLY A 244 -10.51 14.84 0.97
N THR A 245 -11.26 14.60 -0.10
CA THR A 245 -12.66 14.13 -0.05
C THR A 245 -12.82 12.63 -0.23
N PHE A 246 -11.71 11.92 -0.42
CA PHE A 246 -11.67 10.47 -0.58
C PHE A 246 -11.43 9.78 0.76
N SER A 247 -12.15 8.68 0.99
CA SER A 247 -11.89 7.76 2.11
C SER A 247 -12.03 6.33 1.64
N GLU A 248 -11.17 5.46 2.14
CA GLU A 248 -11.17 4.03 1.87
C GLU A 248 -11.08 3.26 3.18
N THR A 249 -11.85 2.20 3.29
CA THR A 249 -11.75 1.24 4.38
C THR A 249 -11.56 -0.13 3.78
N ILE A 250 -10.50 -0.81 4.19
CA ILE A 250 -10.22 -2.19 3.83
C ILE A 250 -10.01 -2.99 5.11
N GLY A 251 -10.57 -4.18 5.19
CA GLY A 251 -10.38 -5.07 6.32
C GLY A 251 -10.76 -6.49 5.99
N GLY A 252 -10.21 -7.43 6.75
CA GLY A 252 -10.47 -8.84 6.48
C GLY A 252 -9.74 -9.77 7.45
N VAL A 253 -9.76 -11.04 7.11
CA VAL A 253 -9.24 -12.12 7.92
C VAL A 253 -8.43 -13.09 7.09
N LEU A 254 -7.32 -13.55 7.66
CA LEU A 254 -6.52 -14.67 7.19
C LEU A 254 -6.57 -15.78 8.24
N TYR A 255 -6.90 -16.98 7.83
CA TYR A 255 -6.66 -18.19 8.59
C TYR A 255 -5.29 -18.73 8.22
N SER A 256 -4.47 -19.05 9.21
CA SER A 256 -3.11 -19.54 9.06
C SER A 256 -3.01 -20.95 9.62
N PHE A 257 -2.42 -21.86 8.87
CA PHE A 257 -2.20 -23.24 9.25
C PHE A 257 -0.74 -23.64 9.04
N SER A 258 -0.06 -24.07 10.12
CA SER A 258 1.29 -24.62 10.06
C SER A 258 1.25 -26.01 9.44
N LEU A 259 2.10 -26.24 8.44
CA LEU A 259 2.29 -27.53 7.77
C LEU A 259 3.44 -28.31 8.39
N SER A 260 4.08 -27.79 9.44
CA SER A 260 5.17 -28.45 10.14
C SER A 260 4.69 -29.52 11.09
N ASP A 261 5.48 -30.56 11.28
CA ASP A 261 5.22 -31.65 12.24
C ASP A 261 5.44 -31.22 13.71
N TYR A 262 6.05 -30.05 13.92
CA TYR A 262 6.35 -29.53 15.25
C TYR A 262 5.44 -28.37 15.61
N ALA A 263 4.94 -28.38 16.84
CA ALA A 263 4.16 -27.32 17.43
C ALA A 263 4.93 -25.97 17.37
N TYR A 264 4.22 -24.89 17.04
CA TYR A 264 4.77 -23.53 16.92
C TYR A 264 5.89 -23.34 15.88
N ASP A 265 6.18 -24.34 15.06
CA ASP A 265 7.10 -24.19 13.95
C ASP A 265 6.45 -23.39 12.81
N ALA A 266 7.01 -22.21 12.53
CA ALA A 266 6.54 -21.33 11.47
C ALA A 266 7.30 -21.51 10.15
N SER A 267 8.04 -22.61 9.97
CA SER A 267 8.87 -22.85 8.79
C SER A 267 8.03 -22.95 7.51
N TYR A 268 6.85 -23.58 7.60
CA TYR A 268 5.91 -23.72 6.47
C TYR A 268 4.51 -23.42 6.95
N VAL A 269 3.97 -22.26 6.55
CA VAL A 269 2.63 -21.83 6.95
C VAL A 269 1.82 -21.47 5.73
N LEU A 270 0.65 -22.11 5.58
CA LEU A 270 -0.34 -21.74 4.58
C LEU A 270 -1.35 -20.76 5.19
N HIS A 271 -1.60 -19.67 4.47
CA HIS A 271 -2.62 -18.70 4.84
C HIS A 271 -3.67 -18.61 3.75
N ALA A 272 -4.94 -18.60 4.14
CA ALA A 272 -6.06 -18.38 3.24
C ALA A 272 -7.09 -17.47 3.90
N GLY A 273 -7.68 -16.58 3.12
CA GLY A 273 -8.69 -15.69 3.65
C GLY A 273 -9.23 -14.70 2.62
N ALA A 274 -9.89 -13.67 3.12
CA ALA A 274 -10.44 -12.63 2.27
C ALA A 274 -10.46 -11.28 2.98
N PHE A 275 -10.29 -10.22 2.19
CA PHE A 275 -10.47 -8.85 2.59
C PHE A 275 -11.63 -8.21 1.83
N LEU A 276 -12.26 -7.23 2.44
CA LEU A 276 -13.29 -6.41 1.84
C LEU A 276 -12.80 -4.97 1.79
N ARG A 277 -12.65 -4.43 0.57
CA ARG A 277 -12.55 -3.00 0.35
C ARG A 277 -13.97 -2.47 0.23
N TRP A 278 -14.37 -1.68 1.22
CA TRP A 278 -15.76 -1.28 1.40
C TRP A 278 -16.32 -0.59 0.15
N LYS A 279 -17.45 -1.10 -0.36
CA LYS A 279 -18.14 -0.62 -1.58
C LYS A 279 -17.33 -0.73 -2.88
N ASP A 280 -16.20 -1.45 -2.89
CA ASP A 280 -15.34 -1.55 -4.07
C ASP A 280 -15.07 -2.99 -4.49
N ALA A 281 -14.36 -3.78 -3.66
CA ALA A 281 -13.94 -5.13 -4.05
C ALA A 281 -13.95 -6.13 -2.89
N LEU A 282 -14.25 -7.39 -3.20
CA LEU A 282 -13.93 -8.56 -2.38
C LEU A 282 -12.61 -9.14 -2.86
N ILE A 283 -11.70 -9.44 -1.93
CA ILE A 283 -10.31 -9.76 -2.22
C ILE A 283 -9.95 -11.10 -1.56
N PRO A 284 -10.18 -12.25 -2.20
CA PRO A 284 -9.61 -13.52 -1.76
C PRO A 284 -8.07 -13.46 -1.83
N VAL A 285 -7.43 -14.05 -0.82
CA VAL A 285 -5.97 -14.10 -0.66
C VAL A 285 -5.55 -15.50 -0.28
N VAL A 286 -4.46 -15.96 -0.91
CA VAL A 286 -3.69 -17.14 -0.51
C VAL A 286 -2.25 -16.73 -0.36
N LYS A 287 -1.63 -17.12 0.77
CA LYS A 287 -0.21 -16.84 1.05
C LYS A 287 0.45 -18.10 1.60
N MET A 288 1.69 -18.30 1.23
CA MET A 288 2.53 -19.38 1.72
C MET A 288 3.83 -18.79 2.26
N ASP A 289 4.10 -19.05 3.53
CA ASP A 289 5.39 -18.79 4.14
C ASP A 289 6.23 -20.09 4.10
N MET A 290 7.46 -19.97 3.59
CA MET A 290 8.41 -21.07 3.39
C MET A 290 9.75 -20.64 4.00
N GLN A 291 9.96 -20.91 5.28
CA GLN A 291 11.13 -20.46 6.02
C GLN A 291 11.36 -18.94 5.90
N SER A 292 12.37 -18.56 5.11
CA SER A 292 12.70 -17.14 4.87
C SER A 292 11.92 -16.49 3.73
N LEU A 293 11.22 -17.26 2.91
CA LEU A 293 10.52 -16.78 1.72
C LEU A 293 9.00 -16.80 1.96
N SER A 294 8.31 -15.75 1.54
CA SER A 294 6.85 -15.69 1.52
C SER A 294 6.36 -15.33 0.13
N ILE A 295 5.31 -15.99 -0.31
CA ILE A 295 4.63 -15.70 -1.58
C ILE A 295 3.15 -15.52 -1.29
N ALA A 296 2.53 -14.43 -1.77
CA ALA A 296 1.09 -14.26 -1.69
C ALA A 296 0.49 -13.87 -3.05
N LEU A 297 -0.72 -14.36 -3.28
CA LEU A 297 -1.54 -14.06 -4.44
C LEU A 297 -2.92 -13.60 -3.98
N SER A 298 -3.42 -12.54 -4.57
CA SER A 298 -4.79 -12.08 -4.39
C SER A 298 -5.44 -11.69 -5.71
N TYR A 299 -6.77 -11.66 -5.69
CA TYR A 299 -7.57 -11.22 -6.83
C TYR A 299 -8.70 -10.29 -6.38
N ASP A 300 -8.80 -9.10 -6.98
CA ASP A 300 -9.89 -8.16 -6.71
C ASP A 300 -11.13 -8.58 -7.49
N VAL A 301 -12.18 -9.02 -6.80
CA VAL A 301 -13.51 -9.21 -7.38
C VAL A 301 -14.29 -7.91 -7.22
N ASN A 302 -14.50 -7.20 -8.31
CA ASN A 302 -15.17 -5.90 -8.28
C ASN A 302 -16.65 -6.03 -7.91
N ILE A 303 -17.08 -5.40 -6.82
CA ILE A 303 -18.47 -5.36 -6.34
C ILE A 303 -19.09 -3.97 -6.43
N SER A 304 -18.31 -2.97 -6.86
CA SER A 304 -18.76 -1.58 -7.04
C SER A 304 -19.67 -1.40 -8.26
N GLN A 305 -20.10 -0.17 -8.50
CA GLN A 305 -20.87 0.17 -9.71
C GLN A 305 -20.12 -0.12 -11.02
N LEU A 306 -18.79 -0.25 -10.97
CA LEU A 306 -17.95 -0.66 -12.11
C LEU A 306 -18.10 -2.15 -12.46
N LYS A 307 -18.80 -2.96 -11.63
CA LYS A 307 -19.04 -4.37 -11.88
C LYS A 307 -19.63 -4.66 -13.26
N THR A 308 -20.54 -3.80 -13.72
CA THR A 308 -21.18 -3.96 -15.04
C THR A 308 -20.18 -3.76 -16.17
N ALA A 309 -19.31 -2.75 -16.11
CA ALA A 309 -18.30 -2.47 -17.13
C ALA A 309 -17.14 -3.46 -17.09
N SER A 310 -16.73 -3.89 -15.90
CA SER A 310 -15.61 -4.82 -15.69
C SER A 310 -16.01 -6.28 -15.72
N GLN A 311 -17.30 -6.60 -15.79
CA GLN A 311 -17.85 -7.97 -15.62
C GLN A 311 -17.38 -8.63 -14.32
N GLY A 312 -17.21 -7.83 -13.24
CA GLY A 312 -16.69 -8.28 -11.96
C GLY A 312 -15.16 -8.45 -11.90
N ARG A 313 -14.44 -8.23 -13.03
CA ARG A 313 -12.98 -8.40 -13.09
C ARG A 313 -12.31 -7.13 -12.57
N GLY A 314 -11.53 -7.26 -11.50
CA GLY A 314 -10.77 -6.16 -10.92
C GLY A 314 -9.30 -6.20 -11.34
N GLY A 315 -8.50 -6.98 -10.62
CA GLY A 315 -7.09 -7.12 -10.87
C GLY A 315 -6.48 -8.21 -10.00
N TYR A 316 -5.25 -8.58 -10.28
CA TYR A 316 -4.51 -9.50 -9.43
C TYR A 316 -3.29 -8.81 -8.82
N GLU A 317 -2.88 -9.30 -7.66
CA GLU A 317 -1.65 -8.89 -7.00
C GLU A 317 -0.82 -10.12 -6.64
N LEU A 318 0.48 -10.02 -6.87
CA LEU A 318 1.48 -10.98 -6.47
C LEU A 318 2.47 -10.29 -5.56
N SER A 319 2.77 -10.89 -4.41
CA SER A 319 3.83 -10.43 -3.52
C SER A 319 4.86 -11.52 -3.27
N LEU A 320 6.10 -11.07 -3.08
CA LEU A 320 7.24 -11.87 -2.67
C LEU A 320 7.94 -11.15 -1.53
N ALA A 321 8.26 -11.86 -0.46
CA ALA A 321 9.05 -11.32 0.64
C ALA A 321 10.13 -12.32 1.05
N TRP A 322 11.31 -11.80 1.34
CA TRP A 322 12.41 -12.54 1.92
C TRP A 322 12.83 -11.90 3.23
N ILE A 323 13.01 -12.74 4.26
CA ILE A 323 13.47 -12.33 5.58
C ILE A 323 14.76 -13.07 5.89
N GLY A 324 15.81 -12.31 6.24
CA GLY A 324 17.12 -12.84 6.59
C GLY A 324 17.50 -12.52 8.04
N PHE A 325 18.30 -13.40 8.61
CA PHE A 325 18.99 -13.22 9.89
C PHE A 325 20.46 -13.03 9.64
N LEU A 326 21.07 -12.07 10.32
CA LEU A 326 22.51 -11.89 10.30
C LEU A 326 23.14 -12.69 11.44
N ASP A 327 24.28 -13.33 11.14
CA ASP A 327 25.07 -14.05 12.15
C ASP A 327 25.86 -13.03 12.98
N ARG A 328 25.23 -12.55 14.07
CA ARG A 328 25.83 -11.61 15.02
C ARG A 328 25.28 -11.86 16.42
N GLU A 329 26.08 -11.54 17.45
CA GLU A 329 25.73 -11.73 18.87
C GLU A 329 24.41 -11.04 19.29
N ASN A 330 23.99 -9.98 18.57
CA ASN A 330 22.77 -9.22 18.82
C ASN A 330 21.71 -9.42 17.70
N SER A 331 21.74 -10.57 16.99
CA SER A 331 20.71 -10.88 16.01
C SER A 331 19.33 -10.95 16.69
N ALA A 332 18.30 -10.46 15.99
CA ALA A 332 16.91 -10.46 16.47
C ALA A 332 16.29 -11.87 16.61
N ARG A 333 17.10 -12.93 16.40
CA ARG A 333 16.63 -14.33 16.41
C ARG A 333 16.03 -14.73 17.76
N ASP A 334 16.60 -14.23 18.86
CA ASP A 334 16.21 -14.63 20.21
C ASP A 334 15.51 -13.51 21.02
N LYS A 335 15.52 -12.26 20.53
CA LYS A 335 15.10 -11.08 21.33
C LYS A 335 13.89 -10.33 20.82
N VAL A 336 13.51 -10.47 19.57
CA VAL A 336 12.40 -9.68 18.99
C VAL A 336 11.48 -10.58 18.19
N ILE A 337 10.56 -11.25 18.87
CA ILE A 337 9.42 -11.89 18.23
C ILE A 337 8.46 -10.77 17.82
N CYS A 338 8.73 -10.14 16.67
CA CYS A 338 7.76 -9.22 16.11
C CYS A 338 6.63 -10.02 15.47
N PRO A 339 5.38 -9.67 15.75
CA PRO A 339 4.26 -10.33 15.10
C PRO A 339 4.40 -10.21 13.57
N ARG A 340 4.31 -11.34 12.88
CA ARG A 340 4.12 -11.36 11.43
C ARG A 340 2.65 -11.02 11.18
N PHE A 341 2.41 -9.86 10.67
CA PHE A 341 1.09 -9.46 10.18
C PHE A 341 1.03 -9.59 8.67
#